data_c3a1cbf9190b9f441a22b261b53407ca
#
_entry.id   c3a1cbf9190b9f441a22b261b53407ca
#
_cell.length_a   1.000
_cell.length_b   1.000
_cell.length_c   1.000
_cell.angle_alpha   90.00
_cell.angle_beta   90.00
_cell.angle_gamma   90.00
#
_symmetry.space_group_name_H-M   'P 1'
#
loop_
_entity.id
_entity.type
_entity.pdbx_description
1 polymer ?
#
loop_
_entity_poly.entity_id
_entity_poly.type
_entity_poly.pdbx_seq_one_letter_code
_entity_poly.pdbx_strand_id
1 'polypeptide(L)'
;MRRQPGPRALERAEVRIAAMDMPSLARVMEVEQRAYAHPWSRANFSDVLHSGYHARLLLGGDTLLGYFVVMPGVAEAHVLNITVDPSYQRQGWGRLMLDAARLWAVSEAARILWLEVRVGNARAIKVYQSHGFEVVGQRKAYYAAGRGQREDALVMRLQLG
;
A
#
# COMPACT_ATOMS: atom_id res chain seq x y z
N MET A 1 29.46 12.88 11.62
CA MET A 1 28.35 12.59 10.67
C MET A 1 28.04 11.12 10.71
N ARG A 2 26.93 10.72 11.32
CA ARG A 2 26.52 9.31 11.35
C ARG A 2 26.04 8.93 9.95
N ARG A 3 26.72 7.98 9.31
CA ARG A 3 26.23 7.39 8.07
C ARG A 3 24.87 6.77 8.37
N GLN A 4 23.86 7.15 7.62
CA GLN A 4 22.59 6.41 7.66
C GLN A 4 22.90 4.95 7.27
N PRO A 5 22.41 3.96 8.04
CA PRO A 5 22.61 2.58 7.65
C PRO A 5 21.96 2.36 6.28
N GLY A 6 22.71 1.74 5.39
CA GLY A 6 22.21 1.39 4.07
C GLY A 6 20.99 0.43 4.18
N PRO A 7 20.24 0.24 3.09
CA PRO A 7 18.99 -0.55 3.08
C PRO A 7 19.11 -1.97 3.67
N ARG A 8 20.32 -2.52 3.74
CA ARG A 8 20.58 -3.88 4.28
C ARG A 8 20.76 -3.93 5.79
N ALA A 9 20.84 -2.79 6.46
CA ALA A 9 21.14 -2.73 7.89
C ALA A 9 19.91 -2.73 8.80
N LEU A 10 18.69 -2.70 8.22
CA LEU A 10 17.46 -2.73 8.99
C LEU A 10 17.01 -4.18 9.20
N GLU A 11 17.10 -4.66 10.44
CA GLU A 11 16.53 -5.94 10.83
C GLU A 11 15.02 -5.78 11.03
N ARG A 12 14.24 -6.87 10.78
CA ARG A 12 12.78 -6.85 10.96
C ARG A 12 12.37 -6.47 12.39
N ALA A 13 13.20 -6.73 13.39
CA ALA A 13 12.96 -6.34 14.78
C ALA A 13 13.00 -4.82 15.02
N GLU A 14 13.62 -4.07 14.12
CA GLU A 14 13.74 -2.60 14.20
C GLU A 14 12.60 -1.87 13.49
N VAL A 15 11.72 -2.63 12.84
CA VAL A 15 10.63 -2.08 12.02
C VAL A 15 9.35 -2.06 12.84
N ARG A 16 8.63 -0.96 12.77
CA ARG A 16 7.33 -0.80 13.45
C ARG A 16 6.29 -0.22 12.52
N ILE A 17 5.05 -0.53 12.82
CA ILE A 17 3.88 0.06 12.15
C ILE A 17 3.30 1.12 13.06
N ALA A 18 3.09 2.32 12.54
CA ALA A 18 2.56 3.46 13.27
C ALA A 18 1.36 4.07 12.53
N ALA A 19 0.51 4.79 13.25
CA ALA A 19 -0.60 5.47 12.61
C ALA A 19 -0.12 6.57 11.66
N MET A 20 -0.71 6.64 10.47
CA MET A 20 -0.57 7.80 9.59
C MET A 20 -1.39 8.96 10.15
N ASP A 21 -0.83 10.13 10.21
CA ASP A 21 -1.47 11.32 10.73
C ASP A 21 -1.20 12.54 9.83
N MET A 22 -1.84 13.66 10.10
CA MET A 22 -1.65 14.86 9.28
C MET A 22 -0.19 15.33 9.24
N PRO A 23 0.57 15.36 10.36
CA PRO A 23 1.98 15.73 10.31
C PRO A 23 2.84 14.81 9.45
N SER A 24 2.48 13.54 9.27
CA SER A 24 3.25 12.60 8.44
C SER A 24 3.02 12.76 6.94
N LEU A 25 2.01 13.50 6.50
CA LEU A 25 1.62 13.59 5.10
C LEU A 25 2.71 14.20 4.21
N ALA A 26 3.51 15.13 4.71
CA ALA A 26 4.62 15.69 3.93
C ALA A 26 5.60 14.59 3.51
N ARG A 27 5.95 13.70 4.42
CA ARG A 27 6.84 12.56 4.15
C ARG A 27 6.19 11.52 3.23
N VAL A 28 4.91 11.22 3.47
CA VAL A 28 4.13 10.31 2.63
C VAL A 28 4.08 10.82 1.19
N MET A 29 3.83 12.12 0.99
CA MET A 29 3.79 12.73 -0.35
C MET A 29 5.12 12.67 -1.07
N GLU A 30 6.24 12.83 -0.39
CA GLU A 30 7.57 12.69 -0.99
C GLU A 30 7.77 11.26 -1.55
N VAL A 31 7.35 10.24 -0.81
CA VAL A 31 7.43 8.85 -1.26
C VAL A 31 6.45 8.61 -2.41
N GLU A 32 5.20 9.04 -2.27
CA GLU A 32 4.15 8.85 -3.27
C GLU A 32 4.57 9.45 -4.63
N GLN A 33 5.10 10.65 -4.63
CA GLN A 33 5.55 11.33 -5.86
C GLN A 33 6.75 10.64 -6.52
N ARG A 34 7.63 10.02 -5.75
CA ARG A 34 8.76 9.24 -6.29
C ARG A 34 8.34 7.85 -6.76
N ALA A 35 7.32 7.27 -6.14
CA ALA A 35 6.88 5.91 -6.43
C ALA A 35 6.00 5.80 -7.68
N TYR A 36 5.24 6.84 -8.00
CA TYR A 36 4.19 6.77 -9.04
C TYR A 36 4.26 7.93 -10.02
N ALA A 37 4.00 7.62 -11.30
CA ALA A 37 3.83 8.63 -12.34
C ALA A 37 2.53 9.43 -12.15
N HIS A 38 1.51 8.82 -11.56
CA HIS A 38 0.21 9.42 -11.27
C HIS A 38 -0.11 9.26 -9.79
N PRO A 39 0.57 10.02 -8.90
CA PRO A 39 0.43 9.86 -7.47
C PRO A 39 -0.94 10.34 -6.97
N TRP A 40 -1.34 9.81 -5.80
CA TRP A 40 -2.41 10.43 -5.03
C TRP A 40 -2.01 11.85 -4.65
N SER A 41 -3.00 12.73 -4.54
CA SER A 41 -2.81 14.08 -4.00
C SER A 41 -2.75 14.06 -2.47
N ARG A 42 -2.23 15.16 -1.90
CA ARG A 42 -2.32 15.36 -0.45
C ARG A 42 -3.78 15.35 0.04
N ALA A 43 -4.70 15.91 -0.75
CA ALA A 43 -6.13 15.89 -0.43
C ALA A 43 -6.70 14.48 -0.35
N ASN A 44 -6.27 13.57 -1.23
CA ASN A 44 -6.68 12.16 -1.17
C ASN A 44 -6.27 11.53 0.16
N PHE A 45 -5.05 11.73 0.61
CA PHE A 45 -4.59 11.22 1.91
C PHE A 45 -5.32 11.88 3.08
N SER A 46 -5.53 13.19 3.02
CA SER A 46 -6.29 13.93 4.04
C SER A 46 -7.72 13.38 4.16
N ASP A 47 -8.39 13.13 3.04
CA ASP A 47 -9.74 12.57 3.01
C ASP A 47 -9.78 11.17 3.65
N VAL A 48 -8.79 10.34 3.38
CA VAL A 48 -8.62 9.01 3.99
C VAL A 48 -8.54 9.12 5.52
N LEU A 49 -7.73 10.06 6.02
CA LEU A 49 -7.58 10.28 7.46
C LEU A 49 -8.87 10.78 8.11
N HIS A 50 -9.56 11.72 7.46
CA HIS A 50 -10.84 12.24 7.95
C HIS A 50 -11.95 11.18 7.92
N SER A 51 -11.89 10.26 6.96
CA SER A 51 -12.85 9.14 6.87
C SER A 51 -12.62 8.05 7.92
N GLY A 52 -11.51 8.11 8.66
CA GLY A 52 -11.17 7.13 9.66
C GLY A 52 -10.73 5.78 9.10
N TYR A 53 -10.25 5.73 7.86
CA TYR A 53 -9.72 4.51 7.26
C TYR A 53 -8.45 4.05 7.98
N HIS A 54 -8.14 2.78 7.84
CA HIS A 54 -6.94 2.21 8.44
C HIS A 54 -5.72 2.60 7.61
N ALA A 55 -5.07 3.68 7.99
CA ALA A 55 -3.88 4.22 7.33
C ALA A 55 -2.68 4.10 8.26
N ARG A 56 -1.62 3.43 7.78
CA ARG A 56 -0.45 3.11 8.61
C ARG A 56 0.85 3.40 7.87
N LEU A 57 1.85 3.78 8.65
CA LEU A 57 3.24 3.94 8.21
C LEU A 57 4.04 2.72 8.60
N LEU A 58 4.97 2.32 7.74
CA LEU A 58 6.02 1.36 8.07
C LEU A 58 7.31 2.13 8.30
N LEU A 59 7.82 2.10 9.51
CA LEU A 59 8.99 2.85 9.94
C LEU A 59 10.12 1.91 10.33
N GLY A 60 11.33 2.20 9.85
CA GLY A 60 12.57 1.61 10.34
C GLY A 60 13.33 2.69 11.10
N GLY A 61 13.27 2.67 12.45
CA GLY A 61 13.69 3.82 13.23
C GLY A 61 12.86 5.05 12.84
N ASP A 62 13.52 6.13 12.42
CA ASP A 62 12.84 7.34 11.93
C ASP A 62 12.65 7.36 10.40
N THR A 63 13.07 6.32 9.71
CA THR A 63 12.99 6.23 8.26
C THR A 63 11.62 5.71 7.83
N LEU A 64 10.93 6.43 6.95
CA LEU A 64 9.70 5.95 6.33
C LEU A 64 10.04 4.97 5.21
N LEU A 65 9.72 3.68 5.41
CA LEU A 65 9.96 2.62 4.43
C LEU A 65 8.79 2.45 3.46
N GLY A 66 7.60 2.73 3.91
CA GLY A 66 6.38 2.58 3.13
C GLY A 66 5.14 2.89 3.95
N TYR A 67 3.99 2.70 3.35
CA TYR A 67 2.70 2.94 4.00
C TYR A 67 1.60 2.17 3.28
N PHE A 68 0.47 2.02 3.95
CA PHE A 68 -0.71 1.43 3.35
C PHE A 68 -1.99 2.03 3.92
N VAL A 69 -3.05 1.94 3.12
CA VAL A 69 -4.39 2.41 3.46
C VAL A 69 -5.39 1.31 3.15
N VAL A 70 -6.22 0.96 4.13
CA VAL A 70 -7.29 -0.01 3.97
C VAL A 70 -8.61 0.63 4.35
N MET A 71 -9.59 0.53 3.45
CA MET A 71 -10.94 1.00 3.68
C MET A 71 -11.78 -0.14 4.27
N PRO A 72 -12.43 0.05 5.44
CA PRO A 72 -13.36 -0.94 5.96
C PRO A 72 -14.66 -0.96 5.17
N GLY A 73 -15.28 -2.14 5.09
CA GLY A 73 -16.60 -2.35 4.50
C GLY A 73 -17.39 -3.35 5.32
N VAL A 74 -18.60 -3.68 4.88
CA VAL A 74 -19.43 -4.68 5.55
C VAL A 74 -18.94 -6.07 5.17
N ALA A 75 -18.38 -6.79 6.15
CA ALA A 75 -17.77 -8.11 5.99
C ALA A 75 -16.65 -8.18 4.95
N GLU A 76 -16.09 -7.03 4.57
CA GLU A 76 -14.98 -6.93 3.60
C GLU A 76 -14.10 -5.72 3.90
N ALA A 77 -12.91 -5.69 3.31
CA ALA A 77 -12.00 -4.56 3.38
C ALA A 77 -11.32 -4.38 2.02
N HIS A 78 -10.84 -3.18 1.75
CA HIS A 78 -10.27 -2.83 0.45
C HIS A 78 -8.93 -2.11 0.65
N VAL A 79 -7.86 -2.68 0.14
CA VAL A 79 -6.56 -2.00 0.11
C VAL A 79 -6.61 -0.94 -0.98
N LEU A 80 -6.59 0.33 -0.56
CA LEU A 80 -6.65 1.47 -1.48
C LEU A 80 -5.27 1.92 -1.95
N ASN A 81 -4.27 1.75 -1.10
CA ASN A 81 -2.89 2.13 -1.40
C ASN A 81 -1.96 1.25 -0.58
N ILE A 82 -0.92 0.74 -1.19
CA ILE A 82 0.18 0.06 -0.53
C ILE A 82 1.45 0.39 -1.30
N THR A 83 2.39 1.03 -0.63
CA THR A 83 3.56 1.61 -1.28
C THR A 83 4.80 1.36 -0.44
N VAL A 84 5.86 0.87 -1.09
CA VAL A 84 7.21 0.83 -0.54
C VAL A 84 8.01 1.94 -1.20
N ASP A 85 8.74 2.73 -0.39
CA ASP A 85 9.67 3.72 -0.92
C ASP A 85 10.57 3.06 -1.96
N PRO A 86 10.73 3.64 -3.16
CA PRO A 86 11.58 3.07 -4.21
C PRO A 86 13.00 2.71 -3.76
N SER A 87 13.53 3.44 -2.77
CA SER A 87 14.86 3.16 -2.20
C SER A 87 14.92 1.88 -1.36
N TYR A 88 13.78 1.32 -0.97
CA TYR A 88 13.68 0.17 -0.06
C TYR A 88 12.90 -1.00 -0.64
N GLN A 89 12.62 -1.01 -1.94
CA GLN A 89 11.92 -2.09 -2.62
C GLN A 89 12.77 -3.37 -2.68
N ARG A 90 12.13 -4.51 -2.93
CA ARG A 90 12.73 -5.85 -3.06
C ARG A 90 13.37 -6.37 -1.78
N GLN A 91 12.90 -5.91 -0.62
CA GLN A 91 13.39 -6.33 0.70
C GLN A 91 12.32 -7.04 1.53
N GLY A 92 11.13 -7.26 0.96
CA GLY A 92 10.02 -7.92 1.64
C GLY A 92 9.10 -6.99 2.44
N TRP A 93 9.28 -5.68 2.35
CA TRP A 93 8.45 -4.71 3.11
C TRP A 93 7.01 -4.67 2.62
N GLY A 94 6.79 -4.81 1.30
CA GLY A 94 5.43 -4.91 0.74
C GLY A 94 4.67 -6.12 1.28
N ARG A 95 5.32 -7.27 1.40
CA ARG A 95 4.72 -8.48 1.97
C ARG A 95 4.40 -8.29 3.45
N LEU A 96 5.27 -7.66 4.20
CA LEU A 96 5.03 -7.36 5.61
C LEU A 96 3.80 -6.47 5.78
N MET A 97 3.66 -5.45 4.94
CA MET A 97 2.49 -4.56 4.97
C MET A 97 1.21 -5.29 4.54
N LEU A 98 1.27 -6.17 3.54
CA LEU A 98 0.12 -7.01 3.16
C LEU A 98 -0.31 -7.94 4.31
N ASP A 99 0.64 -8.53 5.01
CA ASP A 99 0.35 -9.34 6.20
C ASP A 99 -0.34 -8.51 7.27
N ALA A 100 0.14 -7.30 7.51
CA ALA A 100 -0.45 -6.39 8.50
C ALA A 100 -1.88 -5.96 8.09
N ALA A 101 -2.10 -5.64 6.81
CA ALA A 101 -3.42 -5.29 6.29
C ALA A 101 -4.39 -6.46 6.43
N ARG A 102 -3.93 -7.66 6.11
CA ARG A 102 -4.72 -8.89 6.26
C ARG A 102 -5.12 -9.13 7.72
N LEU A 103 -4.16 -9.04 8.63
CA LEU A 103 -4.43 -9.25 10.06
C LEU A 103 -5.43 -8.23 10.59
N TRP A 104 -5.30 -6.97 10.19
CA TRP A 104 -6.27 -5.95 10.57
C TRP A 104 -7.66 -6.27 10.02
N ALA A 105 -7.75 -6.64 8.74
CA ALA A 105 -9.03 -6.99 8.12
C ALA A 105 -9.72 -8.17 8.82
N VAL A 106 -8.96 -9.19 9.20
CA VAL A 106 -9.46 -10.32 9.99
C VAL A 106 -9.97 -9.84 11.36
N SER A 107 -9.25 -8.94 12.02
CA SER A 107 -9.66 -8.38 13.31
C SER A 107 -10.97 -7.59 13.22
N GLU A 108 -11.28 -7.03 12.06
CA GLU A 108 -12.52 -6.30 11.76
C GLU A 108 -13.63 -7.23 11.21
N ALA A 109 -13.47 -8.55 11.32
CA ALA A 109 -14.40 -9.56 10.83
C ALA A 109 -14.64 -9.51 9.31
N ALA A 110 -13.70 -8.97 8.55
CA ALA A 110 -13.73 -9.04 7.10
C ALA A 110 -13.51 -10.48 6.61
N ARG A 111 -14.25 -10.88 5.60
CA ARG A 111 -14.12 -12.20 4.95
C ARG A 111 -13.35 -12.13 3.67
N ILE A 112 -13.27 -10.97 3.06
CA ILE A 112 -12.59 -10.73 1.79
C ILE A 112 -11.78 -9.45 1.90
N LEU A 113 -10.56 -9.49 1.37
CA LEU A 113 -9.72 -8.33 1.17
C LEU A 113 -9.55 -8.09 -0.33
N TRP A 114 -9.94 -6.90 -0.77
CA TRP A 114 -9.92 -6.48 -2.18
C TRP A 114 -8.76 -5.55 -2.45
N LEU A 115 -8.29 -5.55 -3.68
CA LEU A 115 -7.42 -4.52 -4.23
C LEU A 115 -7.57 -4.42 -5.76
N GLU A 116 -7.18 -3.28 -6.32
CA GLU A 116 -6.97 -3.11 -7.75
C GLU A 116 -5.49 -2.87 -8.02
N VAL A 117 -5.03 -3.30 -9.18
CA VAL A 117 -3.66 -3.10 -9.64
C VAL A 117 -3.65 -2.84 -11.14
N ARG A 118 -2.75 -1.96 -11.62
CA ARG A 118 -2.58 -1.71 -13.05
C ARG A 118 -2.23 -3.01 -13.77
N VAL A 119 -2.87 -3.26 -14.92
CA VAL A 119 -2.60 -4.48 -15.71
C VAL A 119 -1.12 -4.59 -16.12
N GLY A 120 -0.44 -3.46 -16.32
CA GLY A 120 0.98 -3.42 -16.67
C GLY A 120 1.94 -3.61 -15.51
N ASN A 121 1.45 -3.65 -14.27
CA ASN A 121 2.29 -3.81 -13.09
C ASN A 121 2.51 -5.30 -12.76
N ALA A 122 3.25 -5.98 -13.63
CA ALA A 122 3.47 -7.43 -13.52
C ALA A 122 4.11 -7.84 -12.19
N ARG A 123 5.00 -7.00 -11.65
CA ARG A 123 5.69 -7.27 -10.40
C ARG A 123 4.73 -7.26 -9.20
N ALA A 124 3.89 -6.24 -9.10
CA ALA A 124 2.89 -6.15 -8.02
C ALA A 124 1.89 -7.31 -8.11
N ILE A 125 1.43 -7.63 -9.31
CA ILE A 125 0.51 -8.76 -9.54
C ILE A 125 1.12 -10.06 -9.01
N LYS A 126 2.39 -10.31 -9.31
CA LYS A 126 3.12 -11.50 -8.80
C LYS A 126 3.18 -11.53 -7.28
N VAL A 127 3.49 -10.40 -6.66
CA VAL A 127 3.55 -10.29 -5.18
C VAL A 127 2.18 -10.61 -4.59
N TYR A 128 1.11 -10.04 -5.14
CA TYR A 128 -0.25 -10.30 -4.64
C TYR A 128 -0.66 -11.76 -4.85
N GLN A 129 -0.38 -12.33 -6.02
CA GLN A 129 -0.66 -13.75 -6.28
C GLN A 129 0.10 -14.67 -5.33
N SER A 130 1.37 -14.38 -5.07
CA SER A 130 2.18 -15.16 -4.11
C SER A 130 1.65 -15.06 -2.68
N HIS A 131 0.87 -14.01 -2.39
CA HIS A 131 0.24 -13.80 -1.09
C HIS A 131 -1.15 -14.48 -0.98
N GLY A 132 -1.62 -15.05 -2.07
CA GLY A 132 -2.91 -15.75 -2.12
C GLY A 132 -4.03 -14.97 -2.80
N PHE A 133 -3.78 -13.77 -3.28
CA PHE A 133 -4.77 -13.03 -4.07
C PHE A 133 -4.99 -13.69 -5.42
N GLU A 134 -6.25 -13.67 -5.88
CA GLU A 134 -6.64 -14.16 -7.20
C GLU A 134 -7.28 -13.03 -8.01
N VAL A 135 -7.06 -13.05 -9.32
CA VAL A 135 -7.71 -12.12 -10.24
C VAL A 135 -9.15 -12.57 -10.45
N VAL A 136 -10.10 -11.69 -10.18
CA VAL A 136 -11.53 -12.00 -10.31
C VAL A 136 -12.25 -11.08 -11.28
N GLY A 137 -11.60 -10.04 -11.76
CA GLY A 137 -12.21 -9.11 -12.70
C GLY A 137 -11.23 -8.12 -13.26
N GLN A 138 -11.75 -7.24 -14.10
CA GLN A 138 -11.00 -6.16 -14.73
C GLN A 138 -11.87 -4.92 -14.79
N ARG A 139 -11.30 -3.76 -14.45
CA ARG A 139 -11.94 -2.46 -14.64
C ARG A 139 -11.26 -1.78 -15.81
N LYS A 140 -12.01 -1.58 -16.90
CA LYS A 140 -11.48 -0.92 -18.10
C LYS A 140 -11.28 0.56 -17.85
N ALA A 141 -10.16 1.11 -18.37
CA ALA A 141 -9.83 2.53 -18.31
C ALA A 141 -9.91 3.13 -16.90
N TYR A 142 -9.45 2.39 -15.88
CA TYR A 142 -9.60 2.77 -14.48
C TYR A 142 -8.55 3.78 -14.03
N TYR A 143 -7.29 3.61 -14.44
CA TYR A 143 -6.18 4.47 -14.06
C TYR A 143 -5.82 5.47 -15.14
N ALA A 144 -5.38 6.66 -14.73
CA ALA A 144 -4.74 7.59 -15.64
C ALA A 144 -3.41 7.01 -16.14
N ALA A 145 -3.17 7.15 -17.44
CA ALA A 145 -1.92 6.80 -18.10
C ALA A 145 -1.51 7.99 -18.99
N GLY A 146 -0.23 8.16 -19.29
CA GLY A 146 0.28 9.35 -19.96
C GLY A 146 -0.50 9.76 -21.23
N ARG A 147 -0.47 11.04 -21.59
CA ARG A 147 -1.07 11.63 -22.81
C ARG A 147 -2.59 11.48 -22.92
N GLY A 148 -3.32 11.57 -21.82
CA GLY A 148 -4.78 11.43 -21.81
C GLY A 148 -5.27 10.02 -22.03
N GLN A 149 -4.39 9.03 -22.11
CA GLN A 149 -4.74 7.62 -22.17
C GLN A 149 -5.10 7.10 -20.78
N ARG A 150 -5.76 5.94 -20.74
CA ARG A 150 -6.09 5.27 -19.49
C ARG A 150 -5.67 3.81 -19.56
N GLU A 151 -5.35 3.26 -18.41
CA GLU A 151 -4.93 1.88 -18.25
C GLU A 151 -5.96 1.10 -17.45
N ASP A 152 -6.21 -0.14 -17.85
CA ASP A 152 -7.11 -1.03 -17.12
C ASP A 152 -6.52 -1.45 -15.77
N ALA A 153 -7.40 -1.78 -14.84
CA ALA A 153 -7.05 -2.39 -13.56
C ALA A 153 -7.50 -3.84 -13.51
N LEU A 154 -6.68 -4.69 -12.91
CA LEU A 154 -7.13 -6.00 -12.46
C LEU A 154 -7.74 -5.84 -11.07
N VAL A 155 -8.87 -6.49 -10.85
CA VAL A 155 -9.49 -6.61 -9.53
C VAL A 155 -9.06 -7.93 -8.94
N MET A 156 -8.46 -7.88 -7.77
CA MET A 156 -7.95 -9.04 -7.06
C MET A 156 -8.60 -9.16 -5.69
N ARG A 157 -8.76 -10.37 -5.21
CA ARG A 157 -9.30 -10.65 -3.87
C ARG A 157 -8.52 -11.73 -3.16
N LEU A 158 -8.50 -11.62 -1.84
CA LEU A 158 -7.99 -12.63 -0.93
C LEU A 158 -9.12 -13.04 0.02
N GLN A 159 -9.43 -14.33 0.07
CA GLN A 159 -10.37 -14.85 1.05
C GLN A 159 -9.70 -14.97 2.42
N LEU A 160 -10.37 -14.48 3.46
CA LEU A 160 -9.81 -14.38 4.80
C LEU A 160 -10.36 -15.42 5.79
N GLY A 161 -11.41 -16.09 5.43
CA GLY A 161 -11.99 -17.06 6.34
C GLY A 161 -12.95 -18.02 5.71
#